data_3e98625aad496615551fdbe764157650
#
_entry.id   3e98625aad496615551fdbe764157650
#
_cell.length_a   1.000
_cell.length_b   1.000
_cell.length_c   1.000
_cell.angle_alpha   90.00
_cell.angle_beta   90.00
_cell.angle_gamma   90.00
#
_symmetry.space_group_name_H-M   'P 1'
#
loop_
_entity.id
_entity.type
_entity.pdbx_description
1 polymer ?
#
loop_
_entity_poly.entity_id
_entity_poly.type
_entity_poly.pdbx_seq_one_letter_code
_entity_poly.pdbx_strand_id
1 'polypeptide(L)'
;MRVWVRRMRVMTAKEFKQFFRDIVLILFMIYAFTLNIYMAGSGVHFEVNKAPVAVLDNDRSHASRELIDRFRPPAFQVSFFPETPAEAQRLLEEGTAMVVLDIPSDFSERLAKEREVEVQVRVDTTNTMMGTLASGYAARIVSDLGRQYTLRRMEAGPGQELDVPGIESEQRIWYNPSLENSWFMSLTQLLNFITLFAILLPAAAMVREKEKGTVEQLLVTPLTPFQIMFPKVVAMSVLIVGGAAASLFLVMKPAFDIPLRGSLFLFFGVTSLYVFAISGLGLLISTLARNLGQAGLLTILVFGPMIMLSGAWTPPEAMPDFMHVFLVISPLHYYLNVSFGILLKGSGPGVLIRPILSIGLFGLIIFWLGMWRLRRQFG
;
A
#
# COMPACT_ATOMS: atom_id res chain seq x y z
N MET A 1 31.33 28.94 16.52
CA MET A 1 30.40 28.61 15.46
C MET A 1 31.06 28.09 14.19
N ARG A 2 32.05 28.75 13.59
CA ARG A 2 32.75 28.31 12.35
C ARG A 2 33.39 26.92 12.45
N VAL A 3 34.06 26.58 13.58
CA VAL A 3 34.68 25.26 13.81
C VAL A 3 33.62 24.14 13.88
N TRP A 4 32.48 24.40 14.52
CA TRP A 4 31.36 23.44 14.64
C TRP A 4 30.77 23.09 13.26
N VAL A 5 30.45 24.10 12.45
CA VAL A 5 29.94 23.92 11.08
C VAL A 5 30.93 23.17 10.19
N ARG A 6 32.22 23.47 10.29
CA ARG A 6 33.30 22.78 9.55
C ARG A 6 33.37 21.31 9.92
N ARG A 7 33.31 20.98 11.23
CA ARG A 7 33.27 19.58 11.70
C ARG A 7 32.07 18.82 11.14
N MET A 8 30.87 19.42 11.21
CA MET A 8 29.64 18.81 10.67
C MET A 8 29.74 18.52 9.18
N ARG A 9 30.25 19.49 8.38
CA ARG A 9 30.43 19.29 6.93
C ARG A 9 31.42 18.15 6.62
N VAL A 10 32.56 18.11 7.31
CA VAL A 10 33.56 17.06 7.11
C VAL A 10 32.99 15.67 7.45
N MET A 11 32.27 15.57 8.58
CA MET A 11 31.65 14.31 9.00
C MET A 11 30.58 13.88 8.01
N THR A 12 29.70 14.78 7.56
CA THR A 12 28.68 14.47 6.55
C THR A 12 29.31 14.00 5.23
N ALA A 13 30.36 14.69 4.76
CA ALA A 13 31.10 14.28 3.55
C ALA A 13 31.74 12.89 3.68
N LYS A 14 32.25 12.57 4.89
CA LYS A 14 32.79 11.23 5.20
C LYS A 14 31.66 10.17 5.03
N GLU A 15 30.46 10.41 5.57
CA GLU A 15 29.34 9.47 5.48
C GLU A 15 28.94 9.21 4.03
N PHE A 16 28.85 10.28 3.19
CA PHE A 16 28.60 10.11 1.75
C PHE A 16 29.69 9.26 1.09
N LYS A 17 30.96 9.54 1.32
CA LYS A 17 32.06 8.74 0.76
C LYS A 17 31.97 7.28 1.20
N GLN A 18 31.60 7.04 2.44
CA GLN A 18 31.49 5.70 2.99
C GLN A 18 30.30 4.95 2.34
N PHE A 19 29.17 5.61 2.14
CA PHE A 19 28.01 5.06 1.45
C PHE A 19 28.35 4.71 -0.01
N PHE A 20 28.94 5.63 -0.77
CA PHE A 20 29.31 5.42 -2.18
C PHE A 20 30.43 4.38 -2.41
N ARG A 21 31.07 3.90 -1.36
CA ARG A 21 32.00 2.76 -1.43
C ARG A 21 31.32 1.41 -1.18
N ASP A 22 30.10 1.42 -0.72
CA ASP A 22 29.32 0.21 -0.47
C ASP A 22 28.43 -0.13 -1.65
N ILE A 23 28.96 -0.92 -2.55
CA ILE A 23 28.26 -1.29 -3.78
C ILE A 23 26.98 -2.06 -3.50
N VAL A 24 26.94 -2.87 -2.43
CA VAL A 24 25.76 -3.68 -2.07
C VAL A 24 24.61 -2.78 -1.64
N LEU A 25 24.87 -1.79 -0.78
CA LEU A 25 23.84 -0.84 -0.35
C LEU A 25 23.35 0.04 -1.51
N ILE A 26 24.25 0.47 -2.40
CA ILE A 26 23.87 1.25 -3.59
C ILE A 26 22.96 0.44 -4.50
N LEU A 27 23.35 -0.79 -4.83
CA LEU A 27 22.55 -1.66 -5.68
C LEU A 27 21.19 -1.97 -5.06
N PHE A 28 21.16 -2.22 -3.75
CA PHE A 28 19.90 -2.43 -3.03
C PHE A 28 19.01 -1.18 -3.05
N MET A 29 19.57 -0.01 -2.85
CA MET A 29 18.85 1.25 -2.91
C MET A 29 18.31 1.54 -4.31
N ILE A 30 19.12 1.33 -5.36
CA ILE A 30 18.69 1.47 -6.76
C ILE A 30 17.55 0.50 -7.05
N TYR A 31 17.71 -0.79 -6.72
CA TYR A 31 16.66 -1.80 -6.89
C TYR A 31 15.36 -1.39 -6.19
N ALA A 32 15.45 -0.97 -4.94
CA ALA A 32 14.30 -0.62 -4.11
C ALA A 32 13.53 0.60 -4.64
N PHE A 33 14.24 1.66 -5.03
CA PHE A 33 13.62 2.90 -5.53
C PHE A 33 13.28 2.89 -7.02
N THR A 34 13.65 1.84 -7.77
CA THR A 34 13.33 1.73 -9.20
C THR A 34 12.51 0.48 -9.50
N LEU A 35 13.18 -0.68 -9.66
CA LEU A 35 12.56 -1.90 -10.12
C LEU A 35 11.45 -2.39 -9.18
N ASN A 36 11.68 -2.36 -7.86
CA ASN A 36 10.69 -2.85 -6.92
C ASN A 36 9.41 -1.98 -6.92
N ILE A 37 9.55 -0.65 -7.00
CA ILE A 37 8.39 0.26 -7.09
C ILE A 37 7.64 0.06 -8.40
N TYR A 38 8.36 -0.12 -9.51
CA TYR A 38 7.75 -0.44 -10.80
C TYR A 38 6.98 -1.76 -10.73
N MET A 39 7.57 -2.81 -10.17
CA MET A 39 6.90 -4.10 -9.99
C MET A 39 5.67 -4.00 -9.09
N ALA A 40 5.74 -3.23 -8.00
CA ALA A 40 4.60 -3.04 -7.11
C ALA A 40 3.44 -2.30 -7.79
N GLY A 41 3.74 -1.28 -8.61
CA GLY A 41 2.72 -0.54 -9.34
C GLY A 41 2.15 -1.31 -10.54
N SER A 42 2.97 -2.10 -11.23
CA SER A 42 2.56 -2.87 -12.42
C SER A 42 2.07 -4.29 -12.12
N GLY A 43 2.52 -4.88 -11.01
CA GLY A 43 2.35 -6.31 -10.74
C GLY A 43 1.10 -6.67 -9.94
N VAL A 44 0.45 -5.69 -9.28
CA VAL A 44 -0.71 -5.96 -8.41
C VAL A 44 -1.96 -5.33 -9.02
N HIS A 45 -2.44 -5.91 -10.11
CA HIS A 45 -3.78 -5.64 -10.57
C HIS A 45 -4.73 -6.44 -9.67
N PHE A 46 -5.26 -5.78 -8.63
CA PHE A 46 -6.40 -6.32 -7.87
C PHE A 46 -7.68 -6.14 -8.69
N GLU A 47 -7.62 -6.56 -9.94
CA GLU A 47 -8.77 -6.60 -10.83
C GLU A 47 -9.00 -8.04 -11.20
N VAL A 48 -10.26 -8.43 -11.13
CA VAL A 48 -10.67 -9.69 -11.73
C VAL A 48 -10.54 -9.50 -13.24
N ASN A 49 -9.53 -10.11 -13.83
CA ASN A 49 -9.28 -10.00 -15.26
C ASN A 49 -9.43 -11.38 -15.89
N LYS A 50 -10.44 -11.51 -16.77
CA LYS A 50 -10.78 -12.74 -17.46
C LYS A 50 -10.89 -13.96 -16.53
N ALA A 51 -11.46 -13.76 -15.32
CA ALA A 51 -11.68 -14.88 -14.41
C ALA A 51 -12.50 -15.97 -15.09
N PRO A 52 -12.03 -17.22 -15.12
CA PRO A 52 -12.71 -18.31 -15.79
C PRO A 52 -14.01 -18.63 -15.07
N VAL A 53 -15.13 -18.59 -15.80
CA VAL A 53 -16.47 -18.89 -15.30
C VAL A 53 -16.94 -20.21 -15.90
N ALA A 54 -17.46 -21.08 -15.05
CA ALA A 54 -18.23 -22.25 -15.45
C ALA A 54 -19.71 -21.97 -15.25
N VAL A 55 -20.52 -22.24 -16.28
CA VAL A 55 -21.97 -21.96 -16.26
C VAL A 55 -22.74 -23.26 -16.33
N LEU A 56 -23.51 -23.55 -15.28
CA LEU A 56 -24.50 -24.62 -15.26
C LEU A 56 -25.86 -23.98 -15.56
N ASP A 57 -26.25 -23.98 -16.83
CA ASP A 57 -27.54 -23.42 -17.28
C ASP A 57 -28.60 -24.53 -17.43
N ASN A 58 -29.45 -24.66 -16.42
CA ASN A 58 -30.53 -25.63 -16.43
C ASN A 58 -31.81 -25.10 -17.08
N ASP A 59 -31.90 -23.77 -17.32
CA ASP A 59 -33.09 -23.13 -17.92
C ASP A 59 -33.01 -23.03 -19.46
N ARG A 60 -31.84 -22.84 -20.01
CA ARG A 60 -31.54 -22.77 -21.46
C ARG A 60 -32.41 -21.76 -22.23
N SER A 61 -32.89 -20.75 -21.59
CA SER A 61 -33.83 -19.76 -22.14
C SER A 61 -33.07 -18.57 -22.78
N HIS A 62 -33.82 -17.59 -23.29
CA HIS A 62 -33.28 -16.31 -23.70
C HIS A 62 -32.77 -15.50 -22.51
N ALA A 63 -33.51 -15.56 -21.38
CA ALA A 63 -33.16 -14.81 -20.18
C ALA A 63 -31.88 -15.35 -19.52
N SER A 64 -31.67 -16.70 -19.50
CA SER A 64 -30.45 -17.28 -19.00
C SER A 64 -29.25 -16.88 -19.85
N ARG A 65 -29.39 -16.86 -21.19
CA ARG A 65 -28.33 -16.40 -22.10
C ARG A 65 -27.99 -14.91 -21.91
N GLU A 66 -29.03 -14.06 -21.71
CA GLU A 66 -28.76 -12.63 -21.40
C GLU A 66 -27.97 -12.45 -20.11
N LEU A 67 -28.19 -13.28 -19.09
CA LEU A 67 -27.37 -13.28 -17.87
C LEU A 67 -25.94 -13.74 -18.16
N ILE A 68 -25.77 -14.84 -18.87
CA ILE A 68 -24.46 -15.41 -19.22
C ILE A 68 -23.61 -14.41 -20.01
N ASP A 69 -24.22 -13.72 -20.98
CA ASP A 69 -23.54 -12.73 -21.83
C ASP A 69 -23.00 -11.51 -21.04
N ARG A 70 -23.46 -11.29 -19.81
CA ARG A 70 -22.93 -10.23 -18.94
C ARG A 70 -21.65 -10.64 -18.22
N PHE A 71 -21.38 -11.94 -18.09
CA PHE A 71 -20.11 -12.46 -17.56
C PHE A 71 -19.04 -12.48 -18.65
N ARG A 72 -18.65 -11.29 -19.11
CA ARG A 72 -17.71 -11.06 -20.23
C ARG A 72 -16.49 -10.25 -19.81
N PRO A 73 -15.43 -10.23 -20.64
CA PRO A 73 -14.27 -9.36 -20.41
C PRO A 73 -14.66 -7.88 -20.22
N PRO A 74 -13.91 -7.11 -19.35
CA PRO A 74 -12.60 -7.52 -18.81
C PRO A 74 -12.66 -8.44 -17.58
N ALA A 75 -13.75 -8.42 -16.76
CA ALA A 75 -13.77 -9.12 -15.48
C ALA A 75 -13.84 -10.63 -15.60
N PHE A 76 -14.78 -11.13 -16.41
CA PHE A 76 -15.07 -12.56 -16.51
C PHE A 76 -14.87 -13.08 -17.92
N GLN A 77 -14.59 -14.39 -18.02
CA GLN A 77 -14.57 -15.12 -19.28
C GLN A 77 -15.27 -16.45 -19.06
N VAL A 78 -16.45 -16.63 -19.69
CA VAL A 78 -17.13 -17.92 -19.68
C VAL A 78 -16.34 -18.91 -20.50
N SER A 79 -15.81 -19.95 -19.85
CA SER A 79 -14.92 -20.94 -20.46
C SER A 79 -15.44 -22.37 -20.42
N PHE A 80 -16.37 -22.67 -19.50
CA PHE A 80 -16.86 -24.02 -19.24
C PHE A 80 -18.37 -24.07 -19.13
N PHE A 81 -18.95 -25.14 -19.65
CA PHE A 81 -20.40 -25.42 -19.55
C PHE A 81 -20.60 -26.84 -19.00
N PRO A 82 -20.42 -27.06 -17.69
CA PRO A 82 -20.65 -28.35 -17.06
C PRO A 82 -22.13 -28.76 -17.20
N GLU A 83 -22.38 -30.05 -17.41
CA GLU A 83 -23.73 -30.59 -17.49
C GLU A 83 -24.31 -31.01 -16.12
N THR A 84 -23.42 -31.19 -15.15
CA THR A 84 -23.84 -31.66 -13.81
C THR A 84 -23.27 -30.77 -12.71
N PRO A 85 -23.95 -30.63 -11.55
CA PRO A 85 -23.45 -29.92 -10.40
C PRO A 85 -22.12 -30.49 -9.87
N ALA A 86 -21.90 -31.81 -10.00
CA ALA A 86 -20.68 -32.47 -9.58
C ALA A 86 -19.47 -32.07 -10.45
N GLU A 87 -19.69 -31.93 -11.77
CA GLU A 87 -18.67 -31.44 -12.69
C GLU A 87 -18.35 -29.96 -12.44
N ALA A 88 -19.35 -29.13 -12.23
CA ALA A 88 -19.18 -27.73 -11.87
C ALA A 88 -18.38 -27.56 -10.58
N GLN A 89 -18.66 -28.40 -9.58
CA GLN A 89 -17.92 -28.43 -8.32
C GLN A 89 -16.47 -28.85 -8.52
N ARG A 90 -16.20 -29.85 -9.33
CA ARG A 90 -14.84 -30.31 -9.66
C ARG A 90 -14.01 -29.22 -10.31
N LEU A 91 -14.58 -28.48 -11.28
CA LEU A 91 -13.90 -27.36 -11.95
C LEU A 91 -13.47 -26.27 -10.97
N LEU A 92 -14.29 -26.04 -9.92
CA LEU A 92 -13.97 -25.09 -8.85
C LEU A 92 -12.86 -25.64 -7.94
N GLU A 93 -12.94 -26.92 -7.54
CA GLU A 93 -11.95 -27.59 -6.67
C GLU A 93 -10.56 -27.73 -7.34
N GLU A 94 -10.55 -27.97 -8.65
CA GLU A 94 -9.31 -28.05 -9.46
C GLU A 94 -8.72 -26.67 -9.74
N GLY A 95 -9.42 -25.56 -9.38
CA GLY A 95 -9.00 -24.19 -9.66
C GLY A 95 -9.06 -23.83 -11.14
N THR A 96 -9.72 -24.67 -11.98
CA THR A 96 -9.89 -24.45 -13.42
C THR A 96 -10.94 -23.38 -13.69
N ALA A 97 -11.98 -23.33 -12.88
CA ALA A 97 -12.97 -22.25 -12.82
C ALA A 97 -12.83 -21.48 -11.51
N MET A 98 -12.86 -20.17 -11.58
CA MET A 98 -12.88 -19.29 -10.40
C MET A 98 -14.29 -19.02 -9.89
N VAL A 99 -15.26 -19.01 -10.81
CA VAL A 99 -16.68 -18.75 -10.54
C VAL A 99 -17.52 -19.83 -11.19
N VAL A 100 -18.49 -20.34 -10.45
CA VAL A 100 -19.55 -21.18 -10.98
C VAL A 100 -20.87 -20.43 -10.88
N LEU A 101 -21.52 -20.23 -12.02
CA LEU A 101 -22.86 -19.65 -12.12
C LEU A 101 -23.84 -20.78 -12.32
N ASP A 102 -24.75 -21.01 -11.37
CA ASP A 102 -25.77 -22.05 -11.42
C ASP A 102 -27.15 -21.39 -11.59
N ILE A 103 -27.72 -21.60 -12.77
CA ILE A 103 -28.99 -21.02 -13.18
C ILE A 103 -30.07 -22.12 -13.08
N PRO A 104 -31.09 -21.95 -12.21
CA PRO A 104 -32.15 -22.98 -12.03
C PRO A 104 -33.03 -23.13 -13.25
N SER A 105 -33.65 -24.29 -13.41
CA SER A 105 -34.48 -24.65 -14.57
C SER A 105 -35.77 -23.84 -14.69
N ASP A 106 -36.20 -23.16 -13.62
CA ASP A 106 -37.40 -22.33 -13.57
C ASP A 106 -37.08 -20.81 -13.61
N PHE A 107 -35.81 -20.45 -13.98
CA PHE A 107 -35.32 -19.08 -13.98
C PHE A 107 -36.22 -18.14 -14.82
N SER A 108 -36.43 -18.47 -16.09
CA SER A 108 -37.23 -17.66 -17.01
C SER A 108 -38.71 -17.63 -16.62
N GLU A 109 -39.25 -18.76 -16.13
CA GLU A 109 -40.66 -18.86 -15.70
C GLU A 109 -40.93 -17.99 -14.46
N ARG A 110 -40.03 -18.05 -13.44
CA ARG A 110 -40.14 -17.19 -12.24
C ARG A 110 -39.97 -15.73 -12.59
N LEU A 111 -38.99 -15.42 -13.43
CA LEU A 111 -38.75 -14.07 -13.92
C LEU A 111 -40.00 -13.54 -14.67
N ALA A 112 -40.70 -14.39 -15.44
CA ALA A 112 -41.94 -14.03 -16.12
C ALA A 112 -43.12 -13.86 -15.16
N LYS A 113 -43.19 -14.59 -14.06
CA LYS A 113 -44.29 -14.57 -13.08
C LYS A 113 -44.04 -13.61 -11.89
N GLU A 114 -43.04 -12.72 -11.95
CA GLU A 114 -42.73 -11.75 -10.89
C GLU A 114 -42.38 -12.38 -9.54
N ARG A 115 -41.87 -13.59 -9.56
CA ARG A 115 -41.42 -14.27 -8.33
C ARG A 115 -39.95 -13.99 -8.10
N GLU A 116 -39.55 -14.05 -6.83
CA GLU A 116 -38.11 -14.01 -6.50
C GLU A 116 -37.37 -15.12 -7.23
N VAL A 117 -36.28 -14.74 -7.89
CA VAL A 117 -35.44 -15.66 -8.62
C VAL A 117 -34.08 -15.65 -7.94
N GLU A 118 -33.65 -16.82 -7.51
CA GLU A 118 -32.34 -17.02 -6.93
C GLU A 118 -31.40 -17.63 -7.97
N VAL A 119 -30.28 -16.98 -8.19
CA VAL A 119 -29.15 -17.51 -8.98
C VAL A 119 -28.01 -17.78 -8.04
N GLN A 120 -27.52 -19.02 -8.01
CA GLN A 120 -26.40 -19.36 -7.15
C GLN A 120 -25.08 -19.03 -7.82
N VAL A 121 -24.26 -18.21 -7.16
CA VAL A 121 -22.90 -17.91 -7.57
C VAL A 121 -21.94 -18.51 -6.55
N ARG A 122 -21.18 -19.52 -6.97
CA ARG A 122 -20.12 -20.12 -6.15
C ARG A 122 -18.78 -19.58 -6.61
N VAL A 123 -17.94 -19.15 -5.69
CA VAL A 123 -16.67 -18.51 -5.99
C VAL A 123 -15.56 -19.21 -5.22
N ASP A 124 -14.45 -19.51 -5.88
CA ASP A 124 -13.23 -19.96 -5.21
C ASP A 124 -12.62 -18.78 -4.44
N THR A 125 -12.60 -18.89 -3.12
CA THR A 125 -12.06 -17.89 -2.20
C THR A 125 -10.72 -18.30 -1.60
N THR A 126 -10.04 -19.28 -2.18
CA THR A 126 -8.69 -19.68 -1.76
C THR A 126 -7.74 -18.48 -1.80
N ASN A 127 -7.85 -17.65 -2.85
CA ASN A 127 -7.34 -16.29 -2.84
C ASN A 127 -8.45 -15.34 -2.37
N THR A 128 -8.47 -15.03 -1.08
CA THR A 128 -9.55 -14.25 -0.43
C THR A 128 -9.81 -12.91 -1.13
N MET A 129 -8.76 -12.20 -1.56
CA MET A 129 -8.92 -10.90 -2.21
C MET A 129 -9.57 -11.03 -3.57
N MET A 130 -9.07 -11.92 -4.42
CA MET A 130 -9.64 -12.15 -5.75
C MET A 130 -11.03 -12.73 -5.67
N GLY A 131 -11.28 -13.65 -4.72
CA GLY A 131 -12.60 -14.22 -4.46
C GLY A 131 -13.63 -13.18 -4.02
N THR A 132 -13.25 -12.26 -3.13
CA THR A 132 -14.14 -11.17 -2.69
C THR A 132 -14.48 -10.22 -3.85
N LEU A 133 -13.51 -9.85 -4.67
CA LEU A 133 -13.74 -9.00 -5.84
C LEU A 133 -14.63 -9.69 -6.87
N ALA A 134 -14.36 -10.97 -7.20
CA ALA A 134 -15.15 -11.74 -8.14
C ALA A 134 -16.60 -11.91 -7.64
N SER A 135 -16.78 -12.19 -6.35
CA SER A 135 -18.13 -12.26 -5.74
C SER A 135 -18.87 -10.92 -5.85
N GLY A 136 -18.19 -9.81 -5.56
CA GLY A 136 -18.78 -8.47 -5.66
C GLY A 136 -19.18 -8.11 -7.10
N TYR A 137 -18.35 -8.42 -8.10
CA TYR A 137 -18.68 -8.20 -9.51
C TYR A 137 -19.82 -9.09 -9.98
N ALA A 138 -19.82 -10.38 -9.61
CA ALA A 138 -20.87 -11.31 -9.97
C ALA A 138 -22.22 -10.90 -9.36
N ALA A 139 -22.25 -10.54 -8.07
CA ALA A 139 -23.45 -10.05 -7.40
C ALA A 139 -24.00 -8.78 -8.07
N ARG A 140 -23.13 -7.86 -8.47
CA ARG A 140 -23.51 -6.64 -9.18
C ARG A 140 -24.14 -6.95 -10.54
N ILE A 141 -23.57 -7.87 -11.31
CA ILE A 141 -24.10 -8.28 -12.62
C ILE A 141 -25.52 -8.87 -12.47
N VAL A 142 -25.71 -9.76 -11.50
CA VAL A 142 -27.02 -10.39 -11.24
C VAL A 142 -28.04 -9.35 -10.80
N SER A 143 -27.68 -8.47 -9.88
CA SER A 143 -28.54 -7.39 -9.38
C SER A 143 -28.93 -6.38 -10.47
N ASP A 144 -27.97 -5.98 -11.33
CA ASP A 144 -28.23 -5.06 -12.43
C ASP A 144 -29.18 -5.64 -13.47
N LEU A 145 -29.08 -6.95 -13.74
CA LEU A 145 -30.04 -7.64 -14.60
C LEU A 145 -31.45 -7.63 -13.98
N GLY A 146 -31.59 -8.00 -12.71
CA GLY A 146 -32.86 -7.97 -11.99
C GLY A 146 -33.51 -6.58 -12.04
N ARG A 147 -32.75 -5.53 -11.76
CA ARG A 147 -33.22 -4.15 -11.85
C ARG A 147 -33.71 -3.78 -13.25
N GLN A 148 -32.99 -4.17 -14.30
CA GLN A 148 -33.42 -3.89 -15.68
C GLN A 148 -34.69 -4.60 -16.06
N TYR A 149 -34.88 -5.83 -15.63
CA TYR A 149 -36.13 -6.54 -15.85
C TYR A 149 -37.33 -5.85 -15.15
N THR A 150 -37.13 -5.36 -13.95
CA THR A 150 -38.12 -4.59 -13.19
C THR A 150 -38.46 -3.28 -13.91
N LEU A 151 -37.47 -2.51 -14.38
CA LEU A 151 -37.69 -1.26 -15.11
C LEU A 151 -38.40 -1.47 -16.46
N ARG A 152 -37.93 -2.42 -17.28
CA ARG A 152 -38.57 -2.74 -18.57
C ARG A 152 -40.07 -3.10 -18.44
N ARG A 153 -40.46 -3.70 -17.32
CA ARG A 153 -41.86 -4.02 -17.03
C ARG A 153 -42.67 -2.80 -16.61
N MET A 154 -42.09 -1.93 -15.82
CA MET A 154 -42.73 -0.67 -15.44
C MET A 154 -43.04 0.19 -16.68
N GLU A 155 -42.14 0.19 -17.68
CA GLU A 155 -42.33 0.88 -18.95
C GLU A 155 -43.37 0.21 -19.88
N ALA A 156 -43.56 -1.12 -19.75
CA ALA A 156 -44.49 -1.89 -20.60
C ALA A 156 -45.96 -1.91 -20.10
N GLY A 157 -46.22 -1.41 -18.91
CA GLY A 157 -47.58 -1.33 -18.33
C GLY A 157 -48.41 -0.18 -18.92
N PRO A 158 -49.66 -0.38 -19.33
CA PRO A 158 -50.47 0.70 -19.89
C PRO A 158 -50.84 1.72 -18.81
N GLY A 159 -50.22 2.88 -18.82
CA GLY A 159 -50.82 4.12 -18.30
C GLY A 159 -50.67 4.42 -16.82
N GLN A 160 -49.74 3.85 -16.09
CA GLN A 160 -49.33 4.37 -14.80
C GLN A 160 -47.91 4.92 -14.89
N GLU A 161 -47.79 6.25 -14.97
CA GLU A 161 -46.62 6.94 -14.44
C GLU A 161 -46.60 6.65 -12.94
N LEU A 162 -46.06 5.50 -12.56
CA LEU A 162 -45.59 5.29 -11.21
C LEU A 162 -44.36 6.14 -11.07
N ASP A 163 -44.55 7.33 -10.49
CA ASP A 163 -43.49 8.11 -9.90
C ASP A 163 -42.89 7.26 -8.75
N VAL A 164 -42.15 6.21 -9.14
CA VAL A 164 -41.33 5.46 -8.21
C VAL A 164 -40.20 6.40 -7.92
N PRO A 165 -40.04 6.89 -6.67
CA PRO A 165 -38.88 7.70 -6.30
C PRO A 165 -37.62 6.87 -6.58
N GLY A 166 -37.13 6.98 -7.79
CA GLY A 166 -35.90 6.35 -8.21
C GLY A 166 -34.78 7.04 -7.43
N ILE A 167 -34.22 6.36 -6.44
CA ILE A 167 -32.96 6.80 -5.87
C ILE A 167 -31.92 6.58 -6.95
N GLU A 168 -31.71 7.57 -7.81
CA GLU A 168 -30.56 7.62 -8.69
C GLU A 168 -29.32 7.80 -7.81
N SER A 169 -28.57 6.72 -7.62
CA SER A 169 -27.29 6.77 -6.96
C SER A 169 -26.25 7.34 -7.93
N GLU A 170 -26.10 8.65 -7.96
CA GLU A 170 -24.97 9.30 -8.65
C GLU A 170 -23.69 9.06 -7.85
N GLN A 171 -22.96 8.01 -8.19
CA GLN A 171 -21.66 7.71 -7.57
C GLN A 171 -20.58 8.58 -8.20
N ARG A 172 -20.09 9.55 -7.45
CA ARG A 172 -18.94 10.39 -7.84
C ARG A 172 -17.68 9.90 -7.15
N ILE A 173 -16.78 9.29 -7.91
CA ILE A 173 -15.48 8.84 -7.40
C ILE A 173 -14.51 10.02 -7.39
N TRP A 174 -14.07 10.40 -6.19
CA TRP A 174 -13.12 11.49 -5.98
C TRP A 174 -11.68 10.96 -5.94
N TYR A 175 -10.73 11.78 -6.42
CA TYR A 175 -9.28 11.57 -6.34
C TYR A 175 -8.67 10.45 -7.20
N ASN A 176 -9.37 9.38 -7.52
CA ASN A 176 -8.94 8.32 -8.43
C ASN A 176 -10.12 7.83 -9.27
N PRO A 177 -10.61 8.64 -10.25
CA PRO A 177 -11.80 8.30 -11.04
C PRO A 177 -11.63 7.02 -11.87
N SER A 178 -10.39 6.72 -12.30
CA SER A 178 -10.05 5.53 -13.08
C SER A 178 -9.84 4.29 -12.20
N LEU A 179 -9.92 4.41 -10.87
CA LEU A 179 -9.63 3.32 -9.91
C LEU A 179 -8.25 2.68 -10.13
N GLU A 180 -7.27 3.48 -10.55
CA GLU A 180 -5.90 3.03 -10.82
C GLU A 180 -5.19 2.56 -9.55
N ASN A 181 -5.11 1.26 -9.38
CA ASN A 181 -4.47 0.65 -8.22
C ASN A 181 -2.94 0.88 -8.20
N SER A 182 -2.35 1.05 -9.38
CA SER A 182 -0.93 1.35 -9.58
C SER A 182 -0.46 2.57 -8.78
N TRP A 183 -1.28 3.62 -8.67
CA TRP A 183 -0.97 4.82 -7.88
C TRP A 183 -0.83 4.53 -6.40
N PHE A 184 -1.79 3.77 -5.86
CA PHE A 184 -1.79 3.41 -4.44
C PHE A 184 -0.63 2.48 -4.10
N MET A 185 -0.43 1.42 -4.90
CA MET A 185 0.58 0.40 -4.63
C MET A 185 2.01 0.93 -4.79
N SER A 186 2.30 1.65 -5.87
CA SER A 186 3.63 2.22 -6.09
C SER A 186 3.98 3.26 -5.03
N LEU A 187 3.03 4.13 -4.66
CA LEU A 187 3.25 5.12 -3.60
C LEU A 187 3.43 4.46 -2.23
N THR A 188 2.58 3.49 -1.87
CA THR A 188 2.73 2.71 -0.64
C THR A 188 4.11 2.07 -0.55
N GLN A 189 4.56 1.46 -1.64
CA GLN A 189 5.86 0.81 -1.68
C GLN A 189 7.03 1.80 -1.56
N LEU A 190 6.91 2.97 -2.20
CA LEU A 190 7.87 4.06 -2.03
C LEU A 190 8.00 4.46 -0.56
N LEU A 191 6.88 4.70 0.13
CA LEU A 191 6.85 5.13 1.53
C LEU A 191 7.39 4.05 2.47
N ASN A 192 7.13 2.78 2.16
CA ASN A 192 7.69 1.64 2.89
C ASN A 192 9.21 1.57 2.76
N PHE A 193 9.77 1.75 1.55
CA PHE A 193 11.23 1.77 1.37
C PHE A 193 11.89 2.99 1.99
N ILE A 194 11.26 4.16 1.93
CA ILE A 194 11.73 5.33 2.68
C ILE A 194 11.85 4.98 4.17
N THR A 195 10.84 4.31 4.74
CA THR A 195 10.84 3.90 6.15
C THR A 195 11.93 2.87 6.44
N LEU A 196 12.03 1.83 5.61
CA LEU A 196 13.06 0.79 5.75
C LEU A 196 14.47 1.40 5.76
N PHE A 197 14.78 2.23 4.77
CA PHE A 197 16.09 2.87 4.66
C PHE A 197 16.33 3.91 5.76
N ALA A 198 15.30 4.62 6.23
CA ALA A 198 15.41 5.55 7.34
C ALA A 198 15.83 4.87 8.66
N ILE A 199 15.50 3.59 8.83
CA ILE A 199 15.94 2.76 9.96
C ILE A 199 17.30 2.12 9.64
N LEU A 200 17.40 1.45 8.49
CA LEU A 200 18.52 0.58 8.14
C LEU A 200 19.83 1.36 7.94
N LEU A 201 19.81 2.48 7.18
CA LEU A 201 21.05 3.16 6.82
C LEU A 201 21.77 3.77 8.02
N PRO A 202 21.09 4.50 8.94
CA PRO A 202 21.74 5.01 10.14
C PRO A 202 22.23 3.88 11.08
N ALA A 203 21.46 2.79 11.19
CA ALA A 203 21.86 1.61 11.97
C ALA A 203 23.13 0.99 11.39
N ALA A 204 23.15 0.71 10.08
CA ALA A 204 24.30 0.15 9.39
C ALA A 204 25.54 1.05 9.46
N ALA A 205 25.39 2.36 9.27
CA ALA A 205 26.50 3.30 9.35
C ALA A 205 27.17 3.29 10.73
N MET A 206 26.37 3.18 11.80
CA MET A 206 26.89 3.15 13.17
C MET A 206 27.49 1.79 13.54
N VAL A 207 26.85 0.70 13.14
CA VAL A 207 27.34 -0.67 13.44
C VAL A 207 28.66 -0.96 12.71
N ARG A 208 28.83 -0.48 11.48
CA ARG A 208 30.11 -0.59 10.76
C ARG A 208 31.28 0.10 11.47
N GLU A 209 31.03 1.24 12.10
CA GLU A 209 32.07 1.92 12.89
C GLU A 209 32.44 1.10 14.14
N LYS A 210 31.42 0.40 14.74
CA LYS A 210 31.68 -0.54 15.83
C LYS A 210 32.52 -1.72 15.38
N GLU A 211 32.14 -2.38 14.27
CA GLU A 211 32.86 -3.55 13.73
C GLU A 211 34.31 -3.22 13.37
N LYS A 212 34.55 -2.01 12.91
CA LYS A 212 35.92 -1.54 12.55
C LYS A 212 36.72 -0.98 13.73
N GLY A 213 36.17 -0.95 14.94
CA GLY A 213 36.81 -0.34 16.11
C GLY A 213 37.03 1.18 16.00
N THR A 214 36.41 1.82 15.00
CA THR A 214 36.61 3.27 14.78
C THR A 214 35.75 4.13 15.71
N VAL A 215 34.78 3.53 16.40
CA VAL A 215 33.96 4.22 17.41
C VAL A 215 34.83 4.66 18.58
N GLU A 216 35.79 3.83 19.03
CA GLU A 216 36.71 4.15 20.09
C GLU A 216 37.62 5.33 19.72
N GLN A 217 38.05 5.40 18.45
CA GLN A 217 38.82 6.55 17.95
C GLN A 217 38.00 7.84 17.92
N LEU A 218 36.68 7.75 17.64
CA LEU A 218 35.78 8.90 17.68
C LEU A 218 35.56 9.42 19.11
N LEU A 219 35.57 8.52 20.09
CA LEU A 219 35.39 8.88 21.51
C LEU A 219 36.59 9.63 22.09
N VAL A 220 37.81 9.39 21.56
CA VAL A 220 39.01 10.14 21.98
C VAL A 220 39.06 11.55 21.34
N THR A 221 38.20 11.80 20.32
CA THR A 221 38.09 13.13 19.72
C THR A 221 37.19 14.05 20.56
N PRO A 222 37.42 15.37 20.57
CA PRO A 222 36.58 16.33 21.28
C PRO A 222 35.28 16.59 20.53
N LEU A 223 34.53 15.50 20.19
CA LEU A 223 33.22 15.54 19.53
C LEU A 223 32.16 15.13 20.52
N THR A 224 31.05 15.85 20.50
CA THR A 224 29.87 15.45 21.26
C THR A 224 29.13 14.30 20.55
N PRO A 225 28.41 13.45 21.26
CA PRO A 225 27.56 12.39 20.64
C PRO A 225 26.64 12.93 19.55
N PHE A 226 26.10 14.13 19.73
CA PHE A 226 25.30 14.81 18.71
C PHE A 226 26.10 15.09 17.43
N GLN A 227 27.35 15.53 17.55
CA GLN A 227 28.22 15.80 16.40
C GLN A 227 28.64 14.54 15.65
N ILE A 228 28.51 13.38 16.26
CA ILE A 228 28.79 12.08 15.62
C ILE A 228 27.50 11.58 14.90
N MET A 229 26.34 11.67 15.55
CA MET A 229 25.10 11.09 15.07
C MET A 229 24.41 11.95 14.01
N PHE A 230 24.33 13.26 14.23
CA PHE A 230 23.58 14.17 13.37
C PHE A 230 24.09 14.18 11.91
N PRO A 231 25.42 14.22 11.61
CA PRO A 231 25.91 14.11 10.24
C PRO A 231 25.53 12.83 9.53
N LYS A 232 25.44 11.69 10.27
CA LYS A 232 24.99 10.41 9.71
C LYS A 232 23.53 10.49 9.28
N VAL A 233 22.68 10.97 10.18
CA VAL A 233 21.26 11.14 9.88
C VAL A 233 21.04 12.08 8.69
N VAL A 234 21.75 13.21 8.67
CA VAL A 234 21.65 14.17 7.55
C VAL A 234 22.11 13.55 6.23
N ALA A 235 23.27 12.88 6.21
CA ALA A 235 23.76 12.24 4.98
C ALA A 235 22.77 11.18 4.46
N MET A 236 22.29 10.31 5.35
CA MET A 236 21.32 9.27 4.97
C MET A 236 19.95 9.85 4.56
N SER A 237 19.51 10.91 5.23
CA SER A 237 18.26 11.61 4.84
C SER A 237 18.36 12.18 3.42
N VAL A 238 19.46 12.81 3.06
CA VAL A 238 19.67 13.34 1.70
C VAL A 238 19.65 12.22 0.65
N LEU A 239 20.29 11.08 0.94
CA LEU A 239 20.29 9.92 0.03
C LEU A 239 18.87 9.35 -0.15
N ILE A 240 18.13 9.19 0.94
CA ILE A 240 16.77 8.64 0.91
C ILE A 240 15.81 9.59 0.18
N VAL A 241 15.85 10.89 0.49
CA VAL A 241 15.01 11.89 -0.17
C VAL A 241 15.36 12.01 -1.65
N GLY A 242 16.68 11.94 -1.98
CA GLY A 242 17.14 11.89 -3.37
C GLY A 242 16.64 10.65 -4.11
N GLY A 243 16.69 9.46 -3.49
CA GLY A 243 16.14 8.22 -4.02
C GLY A 243 14.62 8.29 -4.22
N ALA A 244 13.91 8.86 -3.24
CA ALA A 244 12.47 9.08 -3.33
C ALA A 244 12.10 10.04 -4.47
N ALA A 245 12.86 11.13 -4.66
CA ALA A 245 12.68 12.05 -5.78
C ALA A 245 12.95 11.36 -7.11
N ALA A 246 14.05 10.61 -7.22
CA ALA A 246 14.37 9.83 -8.42
C ALA A 246 13.25 8.84 -8.75
N SER A 247 12.76 8.10 -7.76
CA SER A 247 11.63 7.17 -7.95
C SER A 247 10.37 7.87 -8.44
N LEU A 248 9.99 8.98 -7.80
CA LEU A 248 8.78 9.72 -8.14
C LEU A 248 8.83 10.26 -9.58
N PHE A 249 9.95 10.86 -10.00
CA PHE A 249 10.06 11.52 -11.29
C PHE A 249 10.54 10.62 -12.42
N LEU A 250 11.37 9.61 -12.14
CA LEU A 250 11.96 8.75 -13.19
C LEU A 250 11.23 7.41 -13.34
N VAL A 251 10.46 6.97 -12.33
CA VAL A 251 9.74 5.69 -12.38
C VAL A 251 8.23 5.93 -12.33
N MET A 252 7.73 6.51 -11.25
CA MET A 252 6.29 6.55 -10.98
C MET A 252 5.55 7.48 -11.92
N LYS A 253 6.07 8.67 -12.19
CA LYS A 253 5.44 9.64 -13.11
C LYS A 253 5.44 9.12 -14.55
N PRO A 254 6.55 8.60 -15.14
CA PRO A 254 6.56 8.07 -16.50
C PRO A 254 5.79 6.77 -16.68
N ALA A 255 5.83 5.86 -15.68
CA ALA A 255 5.23 4.53 -15.82
C ALA A 255 3.72 4.49 -15.50
N PHE A 256 3.27 5.30 -14.55
CA PHE A 256 1.90 5.24 -14.02
C PHE A 256 1.13 6.54 -14.13
N ASP A 257 1.74 7.60 -14.68
CA ASP A 257 1.18 8.95 -14.77
C ASP A 257 0.52 9.46 -13.46
N ILE A 258 1.17 9.21 -12.32
CA ILE A 258 0.63 9.58 -11.00
C ILE A 258 0.31 11.07 -10.97
N PRO A 259 -0.91 11.46 -10.58
CA PRO A 259 -1.30 12.84 -10.45
C PRO A 259 -0.63 13.47 -9.22
N LEU A 260 0.36 14.32 -9.43
CA LEU A 260 1.03 15.08 -8.38
C LEU A 260 0.22 16.36 -8.09
N ARG A 261 -0.90 16.23 -7.36
CA ARG A 261 -1.87 17.32 -7.17
C ARG A 261 -1.44 18.36 -6.15
N GLY A 262 -0.67 17.95 -5.14
CA GLY A 262 -0.26 18.83 -4.05
C GLY A 262 1.14 19.39 -4.18
N SER A 263 1.56 20.15 -3.17
CA SER A 263 2.89 20.76 -3.13
C SER A 263 3.99 19.73 -2.92
N LEU A 264 4.84 19.54 -3.91
CA LEU A 264 6.03 18.69 -3.81
C LEU A 264 7.01 19.21 -2.74
N PHE A 265 7.09 20.51 -2.54
CA PHE A 265 7.91 21.09 -1.48
C PHE A 265 7.41 20.63 -0.10
N LEU A 266 6.10 20.61 0.11
CA LEU A 266 5.49 20.09 1.34
C LEU A 266 5.77 18.59 1.50
N PHE A 267 5.61 17.81 0.43
CA PHE A 267 5.89 16.37 0.45
C PHE A 267 7.34 16.06 0.85
N PHE A 268 8.33 16.68 0.18
CA PHE A 268 9.75 16.44 0.50
C PHE A 268 10.13 17.01 1.86
N GLY A 269 9.51 18.10 2.30
CA GLY A 269 9.68 18.66 3.64
C GLY A 269 9.22 17.68 4.73
N VAL A 270 8.01 17.13 4.57
CA VAL A 270 7.46 16.13 5.49
C VAL A 270 8.26 14.83 5.42
N THR A 271 8.66 14.39 4.23
CA THR A 271 9.51 13.21 4.06
C THR A 271 10.85 13.39 4.78
N SER A 272 11.48 14.55 4.67
CA SER A 272 12.72 14.86 5.39
C SER A 272 12.53 14.83 6.91
N LEU A 273 11.45 15.43 7.41
CA LEU A 273 11.08 15.38 8.82
C LEU A 273 10.87 13.93 9.30
N TYR A 274 10.13 13.15 8.52
CA TYR A 274 9.83 11.75 8.82
C TYR A 274 11.13 10.89 8.85
N VAL A 275 11.98 11.01 7.81
CA VAL A 275 13.24 10.27 7.74
C VAL A 275 14.13 10.62 8.94
N PHE A 276 14.22 11.91 9.30
CA PHE A 276 14.94 12.34 10.48
C PHE A 276 14.37 11.70 11.76
N ALA A 277 13.05 11.74 11.91
CA ALA A 277 12.34 11.16 13.04
C ALA A 277 12.61 9.65 13.20
N ILE A 278 12.47 8.90 12.12
CA ILE A 278 12.62 7.44 12.10
C ILE A 278 14.09 7.01 12.19
N SER A 279 15.03 7.83 11.73
CA SER A 279 16.46 7.55 11.90
C SER A 279 16.88 7.35 13.36
N GLY A 280 16.13 7.94 14.29
CA GLY A 280 16.31 7.68 15.73
C GLY A 280 16.14 6.21 16.11
N LEU A 281 15.18 5.49 15.48
CA LEU A 281 15.02 4.03 15.66
C LEU A 281 16.25 3.27 15.15
N GLY A 282 16.77 3.65 13.98
CA GLY A 282 18.00 3.07 13.44
C GLY A 282 19.19 3.23 14.39
N LEU A 283 19.34 4.42 14.96
CA LEU A 283 20.37 4.66 15.97
C LEU A 283 20.15 3.83 17.23
N LEU A 284 18.90 3.66 17.69
CA LEU A 284 18.56 2.81 18.82
C LEU A 284 18.89 1.34 18.54
N ILE A 285 18.55 0.83 17.35
CA ILE A 285 18.92 -0.51 16.88
C ILE A 285 20.42 -0.69 16.87
N SER A 286 21.18 0.32 16.43
CA SER A 286 22.63 0.26 16.42
C SER A 286 23.27 0.07 17.81
N THR A 287 22.57 0.48 18.88
CA THR A 287 23.04 0.23 20.26
C THR A 287 22.92 -1.23 20.67
N LEU A 288 21.96 -1.95 20.10
CA LEU A 288 21.68 -3.36 20.40
C LEU A 288 22.49 -4.30 19.49
N ALA A 289 22.65 -3.93 18.22
CA ALA A 289 23.33 -4.73 17.23
C ALA A 289 24.86 -4.73 17.44
N ARG A 290 25.46 -5.92 17.27
CA ARG A 290 26.93 -6.12 17.33
C ARG A 290 27.54 -6.18 15.94
N ASN A 291 26.77 -6.57 14.92
CA ASN A 291 27.22 -6.67 13.53
C ASN A 291 26.09 -6.26 12.56
N LEU A 292 26.45 -6.07 11.29
CA LEU A 292 25.51 -5.65 10.25
C LEU A 292 24.35 -6.63 10.07
N GLY A 293 24.57 -7.94 10.19
CA GLY A 293 23.51 -8.93 10.10
C GLY A 293 22.45 -8.75 11.18
N GLN A 294 22.89 -8.54 12.44
CA GLN A 294 21.95 -8.26 13.54
C GLN A 294 21.24 -6.93 13.36
N ALA A 295 21.90 -5.91 12.84
CA ALA A 295 21.24 -4.63 12.54
C ALA A 295 20.14 -4.79 11.51
N GLY A 296 20.38 -5.58 10.45
CA GLY A 296 19.39 -5.91 9.44
C GLY A 296 18.20 -6.68 10.02
N LEU A 297 18.44 -7.74 10.80
CA LEU A 297 17.39 -8.54 11.45
C LEU A 297 16.54 -7.70 12.41
N LEU A 298 17.16 -6.86 13.24
CA LEU A 298 16.43 -5.98 14.16
C LEU A 298 15.64 -4.92 13.39
N THR A 299 16.17 -4.42 12.26
CA THR A 299 15.43 -3.50 11.39
C THR A 299 14.16 -4.17 10.87
N ILE A 300 14.25 -5.39 10.35
CA ILE A 300 13.08 -6.14 9.85
C ILE A 300 12.08 -6.43 10.98
N LEU A 301 12.57 -6.78 12.17
CA LEU A 301 11.73 -7.05 13.34
C LEU A 301 10.91 -5.82 13.79
N VAL A 302 11.45 -4.61 13.63
CA VAL A 302 10.76 -3.36 13.95
C VAL A 302 9.88 -2.91 12.78
N PHE A 303 10.39 -3.02 11.55
CA PHE A 303 9.72 -2.55 10.34
C PHE A 303 8.49 -3.40 9.99
N GLY A 304 8.53 -4.73 10.17
CA GLY A 304 7.42 -5.62 9.86
C GLY A 304 6.11 -5.25 10.56
N PRO A 305 6.08 -5.12 11.88
CA PRO A 305 4.90 -4.62 12.59
C PRO A 305 4.48 -3.21 12.16
N MET A 306 5.42 -2.31 11.86
CA MET A 306 5.10 -0.96 11.40
C MET A 306 4.32 -0.97 10.07
N ILE A 307 4.66 -1.86 9.12
CA ILE A 307 3.91 -2.02 7.87
C ILE A 307 2.49 -2.52 8.17
N MET A 308 2.36 -3.57 8.98
CA MET A 308 1.05 -4.13 9.33
C MET A 308 0.13 -3.12 9.99
N LEU A 309 0.70 -2.29 10.87
CA LEU A 309 -0.01 -1.23 11.59
C LEU A 309 -0.05 0.11 10.83
N SER A 310 0.34 0.14 9.56
CA SER A 310 0.34 1.37 8.78
C SER A 310 -1.03 1.79 8.26
N GLY A 311 -1.94 0.84 8.12
CA GLY A 311 -3.24 1.04 7.48
C GLY A 311 -3.21 0.86 5.95
N ALA A 312 -2.05 0.57 5.35
CA ALA A 312 -1.93 0.40 3.91
C ALA A 312 -2.30 -1.02 3.45
N TRP A 313 -1.99 -2.03 4.24
CA TRP A 313 -2.29 -3.43 3.94
C TRP A 313 -3.62 -3.89 4.54
N THR A 314 -3.88 -3.47 5.76
CA THR A 314 -5.15 -3.74 6.44
C THR A 314 -5.81 -2.41 6.72
N PRO A 315 -6.98 -2.12 6.14
CA PRO A 315 -7.72 -0.90 6.45
C PRO A 315 -7.96 -0.78 7.96
N PRO A 316 -7.80 0.42 8.54
CA PRO A 316 -8.01 0.61 9.97
C PRO A 316 -9.37 0.10 10.46
N GLU A 317 -10.41 0.28 9.64
CA GLU A 317 -11.79 -0.13 9.95
C GLU A 317 -11.97 -1.65 10.06
N ALA A 318 -11.07 -2.43 9.45
CA ALA A 318 -11.05 -3.89 9.51
C ALA A 318 -10.16 -4.43 10.64
N MET A 319 -9.48 -3.56 11.39
CA MET A 319 -8.60 -3.97 12.48
C MET A 319 -9.39 -4.21 13.77
N PRO A 320 -9.04 -5.23 14.58
CA PRO A 320 -9.57 -5.39 15.93
C PRO A 320 -9.25 -4.18 16.83
N ASP A 321 -10.13 -3.89 17.80
CA ASP A 321 -10.02 -2.70 18.66
C ASP A 321 -8.66 -2.55 19.36
N PHE A 322 -8.06 -3.64 19.82
CA PHE A 322 -6.75 -3.60 20.47
C PHE A 322 -5.62 -3.13 19.53
N MET A 323 -5.74 -3.33 18.21
CA MET A 323 -4.75 -2.88 17.23
C MET A 323 -4.82 -1.38 16.97
N HIS A 324 -5.97 -0.73 17.19
CA HIS A 324 -6.10 0.71 17.04
C HIS A 324 -5.14 1.49 17.96
N VAL A 325 -4.87 0.96 19.17
CA VAL A 325 -3.90 1.58 20.10
C VAL A 325 -2.50 1.61 19.47
N PHE A 326 -2.09 0.51 18.84
CA PHE A 326 -0.78 0.43 18.17
C PHE A 326 -0.72 1.25 16.88
N LEU A 327 -1.83 1.37 16.17
CA LEU A 327 -1.95 2.20 14.97
C LEU A 327 -1.70 3.68 15.30
N VAL A 328 -2.24 4.18 16.41
CA VAL A 328 -2.04 5.56 16.88
C VAL A 328 -0.56 5.84 17.23
N ILE A 329 0.19 4.81 17.66
CA ILE A 329 1.61 4.94 17.99
C ILE A 329 2.49 4.81 16.73
N SER A 330 1.97 4.26 15.62
CA SER A 330 2.75 4.01 14.41
C SER A 330 3.05 5.30 13.62
N PRO A 331 4.30 5.74 13.52
CA PRO A 331 4.64 6.93 12.78
C PRO A 331 4.45 6.74 11.26
N LEU A 332 4.54 5.50 10.76
CA LEU A 332 4.30 5.17 9.38
C LEU A 332 2.84 5.42 8.99
N HIS A 333 1.89 5.15 9.87
CA HIS A 333 0.47 5.46 9.66
C HIS A 333 0.25 6.95 9.34
N TYR A 334 0.79 7.83 10.15
CA TYR A 334 0.69 9.27 9.92
C TYR A 334 1.41 9.70 8.64
N TYR A 335 2.56 9.10 8.36
CA TYR A 335 3.34 9.43 7.17
C TYR A 335 2.62 9.01 5.88
N LEU A 336 2.00 7.84 5.84
CA LEU A 336 1.16 7.39 4.73
C LEU A 336 -0.02 8.35 4.52
N ASN A 337 -0.78 8.66 5.57
CA ASN A 337 -1.93 9.57 5.49
C ASN A 337 -1.54 10.96 4.95
N VAL A 338 -0.43 11.52 5.44
CA VAL A 338 0.07 12.82 4.96
C VAL A 338 0.51 12.73 3.51
N SER A 339 1.26 11.70 3.13
CA SER A 339 1.79 11.54 1.78
C SER A 339 0.69 11.33 0.74
N PHE A 340 -0.31 10.47 1.03
CA PHE A 340 -1.50 10.31 0.19
C PHE A 340 -2.33 11.60 0.14
N GLY A 341 -2.47 12.28 1.28
CA GLY A 341 -3.16 13.58 1.36
C GLY A 341 -2.52 14.61 0.44
N ILE A 342 -1.19 14.74 0.43
CA ILE A 342 -0.48 15.69 -0.40
C ILE A 342 -0.54 15.26 -1.88
N LEU A 343 -0.04 14.06 -2.21
CA LEU A 343 0.20 13.69 -3.60
C LEU A 343 -1.07 13.36 -4.37
N LEU A 344 -2.01 12.61 -3.78
CA LEU A 344 -3.21 12.17 -4.47
C LEU A 344 -4.42 13.09 -4.25
N LYS A 345 -4.59 13.62 -3.03
CA LYS A 345 -5.74 14.47 -2.70
C LYS A 345 -5.48 15.96 -2.91
N GLY A 346 -4.21 16.40 -2.97
CA GLY A 346 -3.85 17.81 -3.06
C GLY A 346 -4.10 18.59 -1.76
N SER A 347 -4.14 17.90 -0.61
CA SER A 347 -4.43 18.51 0.69
C SER A 347 -3.36 19.52 1.08
N GLY A 348 -3.76 20.68 1.54
CA GLY A 348 -2.87 21.72 2.02
C GLY A 348 -2.40 21.49 3.48
N PRO A 349 -1.42 22.27 3.96
CA PRO A 349 -0.83 22.11 5.28
C PRO A 349 -1.84 22.27 6.42
N GLY A 350 -2.90 23.07 6.25
CA GLY A 350 -3.92 23.30 7.28
C GLY A 350 -4.64 22.03 7.73
N VAL A 351 -4.93 21.12 6.81
CA VAL A 351 -5.57 19.84 7.11
C VAL A 351 -4.57 18.83 7.69
N LEU A 352 -3.31 18.91 7.25
CA LEU A 352 -2.27 17.93 7.55
C LEU A 352 -1.42 18.28 8.78
N ILE A 353 -1.66 19.43 9.41
CA ILE A 353 -0.81 19.91 10.52
C ILE A 353 -0.78 18.93 11.70
N ARG A 354 -1.93 18.35 12.07
CA ARG A 354 -2.02 17.41 13.20
C ARG A 354 -1.14 16.15 12.98
N PRO A 355 -1.28 15.39 11.89
CA PRO A 355 -0.42 14.23 11.65
C PRO A 355 1.05 14.62 11.45
N ILE A 356 1.38 15.80 10.87
CA ILE A 356 2.76 16.28 10.77
C ILE A 356 3.36 16.53 12.15
N LEU A 357 2.61 17.16 13.06
CA LEU A 357 3.05 17.37 14.44
C LEU A 357 3.24 16.04 15.18
N SER A 358 2.38 15.05 14.95
CA SER A 358 2.54 13.70 15.53
C SER A 358 3.85 13.05 15.08
N ILE A 359 4.20 13.14 13.80
CA ILE A 359 5.49 12.66 13.26
C ILE A 359 6.66 13.38 13.95
N GLY A 360 6.58 14.70 14.07
CA GLY A 360 7.63 15.50 14.72
C GLY A 360 7.82 15.16 16.20
N LEU A 361 6.73 15.04 16.94
CA LEU A 361 6.75 14.67 18.36
C LEU A 361 7.32 13.27 18.58
N PHE A 362 6.85 12.30 17.81
CA PHE A 362 7.37 10.94 17.84
C PHE A 362 8.87 10.92 17.53
N GLY A 363 9.28 11.66 16.51
CA GLY A 363 10.70 11.77 16.12
C GLY A 363 11.58 12.36 17.22
N LEU A 364 11.11 13.40 17.89
CA LEU A 364 11.85 14.00 19.03
C LEU A 364 12.04 13.00 20.17
N ILE A 365 10.99 12.25 20.52
CA ILE A 365 11.05 11.24 21.59
C ILE A 365 12.04 10.14 21.23
N ILE A 366 11.93 9.56 20.04
CA ILE A 366 12.76 8.44 19.59
C ILE A 366 14.22 8.87 19.41
N PHE A 367 14.45 10.04 18.81
CA PHE A 367 15.82 10.56 18.64
C PHE A 367 16.49 10.83 19.99
N TRP A 368 15.73 11.39 20.94
CA TRP A 368 16.23 11.61 22.30
C TRP A 368 16.54 10.30 23.03
N LEU A 369 15.69 9.29 22.90
CA LEU A 369 15.92 7.96 23.46
C LEU A 369 17.15 7.28 22.84
N GLY A 370 17.30 7.36 21.52
CA GLY A 370 18.47 6.85 20.81
C GLY A 370 19.75 7.52 21.29
N MET A 371 19.74 8.84 21.42
CA MET A 371 20.88 9.63 21.91
C MET A 371 21.21 9.32 23.37
N TRP A 372 20.19 9.23 24.23
CA TRP A 372 20.36 8.92 25.66
C TRP A 372 21.00 7.54 25.84
N ARG A 373 20.50 6.53 25.11
CA ARG A 373 21.04 5.18 25.19
C ARG A 373 22.47 5.10 24.67
N LEU A 374 22.77 5.80 23.58
CA LEU A 374 24.13 5.86 23.04
C LEU A 374 25.12 6.51 24.05
N ARG A 375 24.70 7.61 24.70
CA ARG A 375 25.50 8.23 25.74
C ARG A 375 25.85 7.26 26.87
N ARG A 376 24.88 6.42 27.29
CA ARG A 376 25.12 5.41 28.34
C ARG A 376 26.03 4.26 27.89
N GLN A 377 26.11 3.99 26.61
CA GLN A 377 26.96 2.91 26.10
C GLN A 377 28.43 3.36 25.94
N PHE A 378 28.65 4.65 25.75
CA PHE A 378 29.94 5.21 25.44
C PHE A 378 30.47 6.23 26.51
N GLY A 379 29.72 6.51 27.55
CA GLY A 379 30.11 7.27 28.72
C GLY A 379 30.19 6.40 29.94
#